data_93599749313a9baa940bf64ed2aaf15d
#
_entry.id   93599749313a9baa940bf64ed2aaf15d
#
_cell.length_a   1.000
_cell.length_b   1.000
_cell.length_c   1.000
_cell.angle_alpha   90.00
_cell.angle_beta   90.00
_cell.angle_gamma   90.00
#
_symmetry.space_group_name_H-M   'P 1'
#
loop_
_entity.id
_entity.type
_entity.pdbx_description
1 polymer ?
#
loop_
_entity_poly.entity_id
_entity_poly.type
_entity_poly.pdbx_seq_one_letter_code
_entity_poly.pdbx_strand_id
1 'polypeptide(L)'
;MDSRGPGLGFVRQSLFVGFKHTNLLRGPNAISKIDMSQSGGRHEFASDNTAGICPEAWATLEKANTSEVSSYGEDQWTARVCDRIRETFETDCDVYFVFNGTAANALALAQLCHSFESVICHEHSHIHTDECGAPEFFTKGSKLLLTDGANGKIDIGQAEVMIARQNELHSHKPRAISITQSTELGAIYIPEEIAAISGFALAREMLLHMDGARFANAVAALNCAPKAVTWEVGVDVLCFGGTKNGLGAGELVIFFKKELSREFDYRLKQGGQLGSKMRFLAAPWLGLLTNDVWLRNAQHANRAASQLANRLKTEAKIDIVFPVEANGVFFRMNEELARDLHARGWHFYKFIEPDVYRLMCSWSVTDQTISDFMADVAALNH
;
A
#
# COMPACT_ATOMS: atom_id res chain seq x y z
N MET A 1 56.90 -21.30 -5.71
CA MET A 1 56.82 -19.97 -6.30
C MET A 1 55.35 -19.55 -6.28
N ASP A 2 55.12 -18.60 -5.45
CA ASP A 2 53.86 -18.06 -5.01
C ASP A 2 53.36 -17.02 -6.04
N SER A 3 52.10 -17.07 -6.46
CA SER A 3 51.44 -15.95 -7.14
C SER A 3 49.95 -15.95 -6.81
N ARG A 4 49.60 -15.31 -5.70
CA ARG A 4 48.23 -14.92 -5.33
C ARG A 4 47.89 -13.64 -6.07
N GLY A 5 46.87 -13.70 -6.95
CA GLY A 5 46.21 -12.52 -7.52
C GLY A 5 45.11 -12.03 -6.57
N PRO A 6 44.75 -10.72 -6.54
CA PRO A 6 43.83 -10.15 -5.54
C PRO A 6 42.38 -10.46 -5.91
N GLY A 7 41.66 -11.09 -4.97
CA GLY A 7 40.21 -11.28 -5.05
C GLY A 7 39.47 -9.96 -4.84
N LEU A 8 38.69 -9.56 -5.82
CA LEU A 8 37.68 -8.49 -5.70
C LEU A 8 36.53 -8.99 -4.80
N GLY A 9 36.60 -8.62 -3.54
CA GLY A 9 35.49 -8.81 -2.60
C GLY A 9 34.39 -7.80 -2.89
N PHE A 10 33.35 -8.22 -3.59
CA PHE A 10 32.09 -7.50 -3.57
C PHE A 10 31.43 -7.68 -2.20
N VAL A 11 31.58 -6.68 -1.35
CA VAL A 11 30.75 -6.56 -0.13
C VAL A 11 29.37 -6.10 -0.58
N ARG A 12 28.43 -7.03 -0.66
CA ARG A 12 27.00 -6.71 -0.72
C ARG A 12 26.62 -6.13 0.65
N GLN A 13 26.51 -4.81 0.74
CA GLN A 13 25.79 -4.17 1.82
C GLN A 13 24.29 -4.44 1.60
N SER A 14 23.74 -5.39 2.35
CA SER A 14 22.31 -5.53 2.52
C SER A 14 21.81 -4.28 3.26
N LEU A 15 21.10 -3.41 2.56
CA LEU A 15 20.38 -2.27 3.12
C LEU A 15 19.21 -2.83 3.97
N PHE A 16 19.43 -2.94 5.26
CA PHE A 16 18.36 -3.19 6.23
C PHE A 16 17.53 -1.91 6.36
N VAL A 17 16.31 -1.92 5.85
CA VAL A 17 15.28 -0.94 6.20
C VAL A 17 14.83 -1.25 7.62
N GLY A 18 15.45 -0.61 8.58
CA GLY A 18 15.15 -0.80 10.00
C GLY A 18 14.01 0.11 10.44
N PHE A 19 12.78 -0.32 10.36
CA PHE A 19 11.68 0.30 11.12
C PHE A 19 11.91 0.07 12.61
N LYS A 20 12.46 1.03 13.33
CA LYS A 20 12.44 1.03 14.78
C LYS A 20 11.05 1.40 15.28
N HIS A 21 10.18 0.42 15.44
CA HIS A 21 9.02 0.55 16.30
C HIS A 21 9.51 0.71 17.75
N THR A 22 9.58 1.95 18.22
CA THR A 22 9.79 2.21 19.64
C THR A 22 8.55 1.81 20.43
N ASN A 23 8.66 0.69 21.17
CA ASN A 23 7.88 0.33 22.35
C ASN A 23 6.35 0.29 22.25
N LEU A 24 5.82 -0.81 21.76
CA LEU A 24 4.38 -1.17 21.88
C LEU A 24 4.12 -2.39 22.79
N LEU A 25 4.95 -2.64 23.82
CA LEU A 25 4.61 -3.61 24.89
C LEU A 25 4.98 -3.02 26.25
N ARG A 26 4.23 -2.05 26.73
CA ARG A 26 4.08 -1.81 28.16
C ARG A 26 2.80 -2.49 28.64
N GLY A 27 2.97 -3.34 29.66
CA GLY A 27 1.93 -4.22 30.19
C GLY A 27 0.64 -3.54 30.66
N PRO A 28 -0.39 -4.33 31.03
CA PRO A 28 -1.74 -3.86 31.27
C PRO A 28 -1.86 -3.22 32.67
N ASN A 29 -1.50 -1.96 32.83
CA ASN A 29 -1.95 -1.14 33.95
C ASN A 29 -1.55 0.32 33.74
N ALA A 30 -2.43 1.06 33.19
CA ALA A 30 -2.84 2.44 33.44
C ALA A 30 -3.57 2.95 32.19
N ILE A 31 -4.88 2.79 32.16
CA ILE A 31 -5.68 3.79 31.44
C ILE A 31 -5.53 5.07 32.28
N SER A 32 -4.38 5.75 32.11
CA SER A 32 -4.28 7.15 32.51
C SER A 32 -5.36 7.87 31.72
N LYS A 33 -6.16 8.67 32.37
CA LYS A 33 -7.10 9.59 31.71
C LYS A 33 -6.33 10.26 30.59
N ILE A 34 -6.65 9.90 29.35
CA ILE A 34 -6.10 10.57 28.17
C ILE A 34 -6.63 11.99 28.29
N ASP A 35 -5.77 12.92 28.65
CA ASP A 35 -6.11 14.34 28.63
C ASP A 35 -6.23 14.78 27.17
N MET A 36 -7.44 14.74 26.66
CA MET A 36 -7.79 15.17 25.30
C MET A 36 -7.57 16.67 25.08
N SER A 37 -7.26 17.45 26.15
CA SER A 37 -6.99 18.89 26.04
C SER A 37 -5.56 19.20 25.58
N GLN A 38 -4.66 18.23 25.56
CA GLN A 38 -3.29 18.38 25.07
C GLN A 38 -3.10 17.93 23.60
N SER A 39 -4.09 18.08 22.76
CA SER A 39 -3.89 18.03 21.31
C SER A 39 -3.26 19.35 20.81
N GLY A 40 -2.12 19.72 21.33
CA GLY A 40 -1.18 20.57 20.62
C GLY A 40 -0.85 19.83 19.32
N GLY A 41 -1.26 20.39 18.18
CA GLY A 41 -1.35 19.73 16.91
C GLY A 41 -0.10 18.89 16.60
N ARG A 42 -0.26 17.58 16.66
CA ARG A 42 0.72 16.70 16.03
C ARG A 42 0.65 16.93 14.54
N HIS A 43 1.76 17.29 13.95
CA HIS A 43 1.90 17.48 12.52
C HIS A 43 2.39 16.16 11.93
N GLU A 44 1.50 15.42 11.27
CA GLU A 44 1.77 14.05 10.82
C GLU A 44 2.02 13.97 9.32
N PHE A 45 3.24 13.61 8.97
CA PHE A 45 3.62 13.19 7.63
C PHE A 45 4.22 11.77 7.60
N ALA A 46 4.16 11.06 8.72
CA ALA A 46 4.72 9.71 8.84
C ALA A 46 4.00 8.71 7.94
N SER A 47 2.66 8.80 7.88
CA SER A 47 1.82 7.90 7.09
C SER A 47 0.47 8.53 6.80
N ASP A 48 -0.11 8.21 5.66
CA ASP A 48 -1.52 8.46 5.34
C ASP A 48 -2.50 7.69 6.25
N ASN A 49 -2.02 6.68 7.01
CA ASN A 49 -2.79 6.01 8.07
C ASN A 49 -3.05 6.89 9.31
N THR A 50 -2.40 8.02 9.45
CA THR A 50 -2.58 8.91 10.63
C THR A 50 -3.81 9.81 10.50
N ALA A 51 -4.37 9.95 9.31
CA ALA A 51 -5.60 10.70 9.07
C ALA A 51 -6.81 10.00 9.70
N GLY A 52 -7.82 10.78 10.06
CA GLY A 52 -9.11 10.27 10.53
C GLY A 52 -9.98 9.68 9.43
N ILE A 53 -11.22 9.34 9.78
CA ILE A 53 -12.24 8.90 8.81
C ILE A 53 -12.79 10.13 8.09
N CYS A 54 -12.92 10.07 6.76
CA CYS A 54 -13.51 11.17 6.00
C CYS A 54 -15.02 11.32 6.32
N PRO A 55 -15.56 12.54 6.24
CA PRO A 55 -16.95 12.84 6.66
C PRO A 55 -17.99 11.96 5.95
N GLU A 56 -17.83 11.67 4.68
CA GLU A 56 -18.75 10.86 3.88
C GLU A 56 -18.78 9.39 4.32
N ALA A 57 -17.60 8.83 4.64
CA ALA A 57 -17.49 7.48 5.18
C ALA A 57 -18.08 7.39 6.59
N TRP A 58 -17.84 8.40 7.44
CA TRP A 58 -18.42 8.48 8.77
C TRP A 58 -19.95 8.55 8.73
N ALA A 59 -20.51 9.40 7.87
CA ALA A 59 -21.95 9.55 7.72
C ALA A 59 -22.66 8.25 7.26
N THR A 60 -22.01 7.43 6.43
CA THR A 60 -22.56 6.13 6.02
C THR A 60 -22.42 5.08 7.12
N LEU A 61 -21.32 5.11 7.89
CA LEU A 61 -21.16 4.26 9.07
C LEU A 61 -22.24 4.53 10.11
N GLU A 62 -22.53 5.80 10.39
CA GLU A 62 -23.59 6.21 11.31
C GLU A 62 -24.97 5.70 10.84
N LYS A 63 -25.28 5.85 9.55
CA LYS A 63 -26.52 5.30 8.97
C LYS A 63 -26.62 3.79 9.09
N ALA A 64 -25.51 3.06 8.94
CA ALA A 64 -25.48 1.61 9.07
C ALA A 64 -25.69 1.14 10.51
N ASN A 65 -25.57 2.04 11.50
CA ASN A 65 -25.75 1.73 12.93
C ASN A 65 -27.21 1.84 13.40
N THR A 66 -28.19 2.05 12.52
CA THR A 66 -29.58 2.41 12.89
C THR A 66 -30.55 1.25 12.95
N SER A 67 -30.20 0.03 12.55
CA SER A 67 -31.12 -1.12 12.50
C SER A 67 -30.40 -2.45 12.70
N GLU A 68 -31.19 -3.48 12.95
CA GLU A 68 -30.74 -4.87 12.91
C GLU A 68 -30.75 -5.36 11.46
N VAL A 69 -29.67 -6.00 11.04
CA VAL A 69 -29.49 -6.59 9.70
C VAL A 69 -28.78 -7.93 9.81
N SER A 70 -28.82 -8.73 8.77
CA SER A 70 -28.13 -10.02 8.66
C SER A 70 -26.63 -9.87 8.97
N SER A 71 -26.05 -10.92 9.53
CA SER A 71 -24.63 -10.97 9.90
C SER A 71 -23.77 -11.53 8.75
N TYR A 72 -22.45 -11.48 8.92
CA TYR A 72 -21.44 -12.13 8.06
C TYR A 72 -21.48 -11.73 6.58
N GLY A 73 -21.91 -10.51 6.26
CA GLY A 73 -21.92 -9.99 4.89
C GLY A 73 -23.21 -10.26 4.11
N GLU A 74 -24.20 -10.92 4.71
CA GLU A 74 -25.52 -11.15 4.10
C GLU A 74 -26.48 -9.94 4.26
N ASP A 75 -25.91 -8.75 4.49
CA ASP A 75 -26.63 -7.51 4.70
C ASP A 75 -26.65 -6.64 3.44
N GLN A 76 -27.63 -5.74 3.38
CA GLN A 76 -27.81 -4.84 2.24
C GLN A 76 -26.65 -3.84 2.03
N TRP A 77 -25.91 -3.49 3.09
CA TRP A 77 -24.78 -2.57 2.97
C TRP A 77 -23.63 -3.23 2.20
N THR A 78 -23.31 -4.47 2.61
CA THR A 78 -22.31 -5.30 1.93
C THR A 78 -22.67 -5.53 0.46
N ALA A 79 -23.92 -5.92 0.18
CA ALA A 79 -24.39 -6.14 -1.20
C ALA A 79 -24.25 -4.88 -2.05
N ARG A 80 -24.69 -3.72 -1.55
CA ARG A 80 -24.62 -2.44 -2.28
C ARG A 80 -23.17 -2.00 -2.57
N VAL A 81 -22.23 -2.27 -1.69
CA VAL A 81 -20.80 -1.97 -1.96
C VAL A 81 -20.30 -2.88 -3.07
N CYS A 82 -20.60 -4.18 -3.03
CA CYS A 82 -20.21 -5.10 -4.10
C CYS A 82 -20.74 -4.63 -5.47
N ASP A 83 -22.01 -4.21 -5.53
CA ASP A 83 -22.59 -3.69 -6.76
C ASP A 83 -21.91 -2.38 -7.19
N ARG A 84 -21.65 -1.46 -6.26
CA ARG A 84 -20.93 -0.22 -6.57
C ARG A 84 -19.50 -0.48 -7.09
N ILE A 85 -18.80 -1.49 -6.57
CA ILE A 85 -17.48 -1.89 -7.08
C ILE A 85 -17.59 -2.42 -8.50
N ARG A 86 -18.58 -3.29 -8.79
CA ARG A 86 -18.83 -3.78 -10.17
C ARG A 86 -19.12 -2.63 -11.14
N GLU A 87 -19.91 -1.64 -10.72
CA GLU A 87 -20.14 -0.41 -11.49
C GLU A 87 -18.85 0.39 -11.69
N THR A 88 -18.05 0.57 -10.63
CA THR A 88 -16.80 1.37 -10.66
C THR A 88 -15.75 0.76 -11.59
N PHE A 89 -15.65 -0.58 -11.60
CA PHE A 89 -14.71 -1.29 -12.47
C PHE A 89 -15.35 -1.72 -13.81
N GLU A 90 -16.64 -1.48 -14.02
CA GLU A 90 -17.39 -1.83 -15.23
C GLU A 90 -17.23 -3.33 -15.61
N THR A 91 -17.26 -4.21 -14.62
CA THR A 91 -17.13 -5.66 -14.82
C THR A 91 -17.80 -6.46 -13.71
N ASP A 92 -18.15 -7.69 -14.03
CA ASP A 92 -18.64 -8.66 -13.05
C ASP A 92 -17.44 -9.29 -12.32
N CYS A 93 -17.28 -8.93 -11.04
CA CYS A 93 -16.18 -9.37 -10.19
C CYS A 93 -16.68 -9.83 -8.82
N ASP A 94 -15.88 -10.64 -8.13
CA ASP A 94 -16.13 -11.03 -6.75
C ASP A 94 -15.37 -10.11 -5.79
N VAL A 95 -16.10 -9.61 -4.77
CA VAL A 95 -15.61 -8.58 -3.85
C VAL A 95 -15.70 -9.09 -2.42
N TYR A 96 -14.58 -9.05 -1.71
CA TYR A 96 -14.47 -9.50 -0.33
C TYR A 96 -13.87 -8.40 0.55
N PHE A 97 -14.35 -8.34 1.81
CA PHE A 97 -13.93 -7.34 2.78
C PHE A 97 -12.96 -7.94 3.77
N VAL A 98 -11.87 -7.25 4.03
CA VAL A 98 -10.87 -7.60 5.03
C VAL A 98 -10.53 -6.39 5.91
N PHE A 99 -9.99 -6.62 7.09
CA PHE A 99 -9.73 -5.56 8.05
C PHE A 99 -8.59 -4.62 7.65
N ASN A 100 -7.51 -5.16 7.05
CA ASN A 100 -6.31 -4.38 6.68
C ASN A 100 -5.62 -4.94 5.44
N GLY A 101 -4.62 -4.19 4.93
CA GLY A 101 -3.86 -4.54 3.72
C GLY A 101 -3.06 -5.84 3.84
N THR A 102 -2.47 -6.12 4.99
CA THR A 102 -1.75 -7.38 5.24
C THR A 102 -2.66 -8.59 5.08
N ALA A 103 -3.89 -8.53 5.62
CA ALA A 103 -4.87 -9.58 5.42
C ALA A 103 -5.30 -9.70 3.95
N ALA A 104 -5.46 -8.57 3.25
CA ALA A 104 -5.80 -8.55 1.84
C ALA A 104 -4.73 -9.28 1.00
N ASN A 105 -3.48 -8.85 1.11
CA ASN A 105 -2.36 -9.42 0.35
C ASN A 105 -2.12 -10.90 0.71
N ALA A 106 -2.04 -11.20 2.01
CA ALA A 106 -1.73 -12.56 2.46
C ALA A 106 -2.80 -13.58 2.06
N LEU A 107 -4.10 -13.23 2.17
CA LEU A 107 -5.18 -14.15 1.79
C LEU A 107 -5.36 -14.22 0.28
N ALA A 108 -5.19 -13.11 -0.47
CA ALA A 108 -5.19 -13.12 -1.92
C ALA A 108 -4.08 -14.02 -2.46
N LEU A 109 -2.84 -13.84 -2.00
CA LEU A 109 -1.72 -14.69 -2.42
C LEU A 109 -1.89 -16.16 -2.00
N ALA A 110 -2.47 -16.42 -0.82
CA ALA A 110 -2.80 -17.78 -0.40
C ALA A 110 -3.88 -18.44 -1.27
N GLN A 111 -4.73 -17.65 -1.91
CA GLN A 111 -5.70 -18.15 -2.89
C GLN A 111 -5.05 -18.49 -4.23
N LEU A 112 -4.05 -17.71 -4.63
CA LEU A 112 -3.38 -17.87 -5.92
C LEU A 112 -2.29 -18.95 -5.92
N CYS A 113 -1.65 -19.21 -4.76
CA CYS A 113 -0.43 -20.02 -4.67
C CYS A 113 -0.58 -21.22 -3.76
N HIS A 114 0.03 -22.35 -4.17
CA HIS A 114 0.31 -23.50 -3.33
C HIS A 114 1.67 -23.34 -2.60
N SER A 115 1.88 -24.10 -1.53
CA SER A 115 3.09 -24.01 -0.69
C SER A 115 4.42 -24.25 -1.41
N PHE A 116 4.41 -24.97 -2.54
CA PHE A 116 5.60 -25.23 -3.37
C PHE A 116 5.80 -24.18 -4.47
N GLU A 117 4.91 -23.18 -4.54
CA GLU A 117 4.98 -22.11 -5.55
C GLU A 117 5.64 -20.86 -4.99
N SER A 118 5.89 -19.90 -5.85
CA SER A 118 6.54 -18.64 -5.50
C SER A 118 5.85 -17.44 -6.14
N VAL A 119 6.03 -16.29 -5.50
CA VAL A 119 5.55 -14.98 -5.95
C VAL A 119 6.75 -14.11 -6.27
N ILE A 120 6.80 -13.57 -7.48
CA ILE A 120 7.80 -12.57 -7.87
C ILE A 120 7.29 -11.19 -7.45
N CYS A 121 8.10 -10.43 -6.73
CA CYS A 121 7.79 -9.08 -6.29
C CYS A 121 9.04 -8.20 -6.25
N HIS A 122 8.86 -6.88 -6.19
CA HIS A 122 9.98 -5.97 -5.99
C HIS A 122 10.55 -6.08 -4.57
N GLU A 123 11.86 -5.88 -4.39
CA GLU A 123 12.52 -5.97 -3.07
C GLU A 123 11.99 -4.95 -2.04
N HIS A 124 11.40 -3.84 -2.49
CA HIS A 124 10.74 -2.86 -1.63
C HIS A 124 9.22 -3.09 -1.48
N SER A 125 8.66 -4.15 -2.05
CA SER A 125 7.22 -4.43 -1.91
C SER A 125 6.85 -4.68 -0.45
N HIS A 126 5.68 -4.16 -0.05
CA HIS A 126 5.15 -4.28 1.32
C HIS A 126 5.05 -5.75 1.78
N ILE A 127 4.65 -6.65 0.89
CA ILE A 127 4.55 -8.10 1.17
C ILE A 127 5.88 -8.71 1.58
N HIS A 128 7.02 -8.13 1.18
CA HIS A 128 8.34 -8.57 1.58
C HIS A 128 8.84 -7.86 2.84
N THR A 129 8.65 -6.54 2.92
CA THR A 129 9.34 -5.71 3.91
C THR A 129 8.57 -5.48 5.20
N ASP A 130 7.21 -5.49 5.15
CA ASP A 130 6.40 -4.92 6.24
C ASP A 130 5.13 -5.73 6.59
N GLU A 131 5.10 -7.02 6.24
CA GLU A 131 3.98 -7.92 6.58
C GLU A 131 4.38 -9.08 7.50
N CYS A 132 5.59 -9.03 8.09
CA CYS A 132 6.06 -9.97 9.10
C CYS A 132 5.92 -11.46 8.69
N GLY A 133 6.09 -11.77 7.39
CA GLY A 133 5.95 -13.13 6.85
C GLY A 133 4.50 -13.62 6.74
N ALA A 134 3.51 -12.71 6.74
CA ALA A 134 2.10 -13.11 6.60
C ALA A 134 1.81 -13.80 5.25
N PRO A 135 2.33 -13.35 4.10
CA PRO A 135 2.16 -14.07 2.85
C PRO A 135 2.67 -15.51 2.92
N GLU A 136 3.88 -15.73 3.45
CA GLU A 136 4.47 -17.07 3.61
C GLU A 136 3.68 -17.94 4.57
N PHE A 137 3.17 -17.34 5.66
CA PHE A 137 2.37 -18.06 6.66
C PHE A 137 1.04 -18.54 6.06
N PHE A 138 0.28 -17.68 5.41
CA PHE A 138 -1.03 -18.02 4.87
C PHE A 138 -0.95 -18.89 3.60
N THR A 139 0.09 -18.76 2.79
CA THR A 139 0.36 -19.65 1.65
C THR A 139 0.94 -21.01 2.08
N LYS A 140 1.24 -21.19 3.37
CA LYS A 140 1.87 -22.38 3.94
C LYS A 140 3.26 -22.66 3.40
N GLY A 141 4.01 -21.62 3.03
CA GLY A 141 5.41 -21.69 2.68
C GLY A 141 5.78 -21.24 1.26
N SER A 142 4.91 -20.59 0.52
CA SER A 142 5.32 -19.99 -0.77
C SER A 142 6.48 -19.01 -0.56
N LYS A 143 7.41 -19.02 -1.49
CA LYS A 143 8.60 -18.17 -1.41
C LYS A 143 8.38 -16.87 -2.18
N LEU A 144 8.80 -15.75 -1.60
CA LEU A 144 8.95 -14.50 -2.33
C LEU A 144 10.28 -14.50 -3.12
N LEU A 145 10.22 -14.24 -4.41
CA LEU A 145 11.36 -14.09 -5.29
C LEU A 145 11.50 -12.60 -5.61
N LEU A 146 12.61 -12.02 -5.15
CA LEU A 146 12.79 -10.57 -5.18
C LEU A 146 13.49 -10.12 -6.45
N THR A 147 12.88 -9.18 -7.15
CA THR A 147 13.53 -8.40 -8.22
C THR A 147 13.84 -7.01 -7.71
N ASP A 148 14.77 -6.32 -8.34
CA ASP A 148 14.87 -4.88 -8.27
C ASP A 148 14.25 -4.23 -9.52
N GLY A 149 14.38 -2.93 -9.62
CA GLY A 149 13.91 -2.13 -10.75
C GLY A 149 13.74 -0.66 -10.35
N ALA A 150 13.78 0.22 -11.32
CA ALA A 150 13.72 1.65 -11.06
C ALA A 150 12.41 2.06 -10.39
N ASN A 151 12.51 2.89 -9.36
CA ASN A 151 11.36 3.50 -8.67
C ASN A 151 10.39 2.47 -8.04
N GLY A 152 10.87 1.29 -7.66
CA GLY A 152 10.04 0.25 -7.06
C GLY A 152 9.20 -0.56 -8.05
N LYS A 153 9.43 -0.40 -9.36
CA LYS A 153 8.77 -1.17 -10.41
C LYS A 153 9.55 -2.44 -10.71
N ILE A 154 8.83 -3.51 -11.05
CA ILE A 154 9.44 -4.80 -11.42
C ILE A 154 10.17 -4.67 -12.76
N ASP A 155 11.42 -5.14 -12.80
CA ASP A 155 12.16 -5.34 -14.04
C ASP A 155 11.84 -6.72 -14.64
N ILE A 156 11.19 -6.74 -15.80
CA ILE A 156 10.77 -7.98 -16.50
C ILE A 156 11.99 -8.82 -16.89
N GLY A 157 13.11 -8.20 -17.27
CA GLY A 157 14.33 -8.93 -17.65
C GLY A 157 14.93 -9.69 -16.47
N GLN A 158 14.92 -9.09 -15.29
CA GLN A 158 15.35 -9.79 -14.07
C GLN A 158 14.37 -10.88 -13.66
N ALA A 159 13.06 -10.65 -13.78
CA ALA A 159 12.06 -11.67 -13.54
C ALA A 159 12.25 -12.86 -14.47
N GLU A 160 12.60 -12.65 -15.74
CA GLU A 160 12.90 -13.70 -16.71
C GLU A 160 14.13 -14.54 -16.31
N VAL A 161 15.22 -13.89 -15.93
CA VAL A 161 16.44 -14.57 -15.44
C VAL A 161 16.13 -15.38 -14.19
N MET A 162 15.30 -14.85 -13.30
CA MET A 162 14.89 -15.53 -12.07
C MET A 162 14.04 -16.77 -12.36
N ILE A 163 13.06 -16.68 -13.25
CA ILE A 163 12.21 -17.79 -13.67
C ILE A 163 13.06 -18.89 -14.34
N ALA A 164 14.00 -18.51 -15.20
CA ALA A 164 14.89 -19.47 -15.86
C ALA A 164 15.70 -20.33 -14.88
N ARG A 165 16.04 -19.78 -13.72
CA ARG A 165 16.74 -20.52 -12.63
C ARG A 165 15.82 -21.42 -11.80
N GLN A 166 14.49 -21.27 -11.93
CA GLN A 166 13.50 -22.00 -11.15
C GLN A 166 12.84 -23.16 -11.95
N ASN A 167 13.39 -23.53 -13.12
CA ASN A 167 12.79 -24.52 -14.02
C ASN A 167 13.04 -25.99 -13.63
N GLU A 168 13.47 -26.26 -12.40
CA GLU A 168 13.78 -27.61 -11.93
C GLU A 168 12.86 -28.01 -10.78
N LEU A 169 12.58 -29.32 -10.65
CA LEU A 169 11.77 -29.89 -9.57
C LEU A 169 12.28 -29.55 -8.15
N HIS A 170 13.56 -29.19 -8.03
CA HIS A 170 14.19 -28.80 -6.77
C HIS A 170 13.96 -27.34 -6.36
N SER A 171 13.32 -26.55 -7.20
CA SER A 171 13.04 -25.12 -6.98
C SER A 171 11.55 -24.88 -6.81
N HIS A 172 11.18 -23.76 -6.14
CA HIS A 172 9.80 -23.31 -6.09
C HIS A 172 9.32 -22.89 -7.50
N LYS A 173 8.13 -23.36 -7.89
CA LYS A 173 7.52 -23.02 -9.18
C LYS A 173 6.97 -21.57 -9.14
N PRO A 174 7.44 -20.65 -9.98
CA PRO A 174 6.83 -19.30 -10.08
C PRO A 174 5.35 -19.39 -10.48
N ARG A 175 4.47 -18.74 -9.72
CA ARG A 175 3.02 -18.83 -9.93
C ARG A 175 2.35 -17.48 -10.06
N ALA A 176 2.85 -16.46 -9.36
CA ALA A 176 2.27 -15.13 -9.42
C ALA A 176 3.36 -14.06 -9.50
N ILE A 177 3.00 -12.94 -10.09
CA ILE A 177 3.71 -11.66 -9.99
C ILE A 177 2.85 -10.75 -9.12
N SER A 178 3.47 -10.06 -8.16
CA SER A 178 2.83 -9.06 -7.32
C SER A 178 3.44 -7.69 -7.59
N ILE A 179 2.63 -6.76 -8.09
CA ILE A 179 3.00 -5.34 -8.26
C ILE A 179 2.30 -4.49 -7.20
N THR A 180 2.89 -3.35 -6.86
CA THR A 180 2.31 -2.39 -5.88
C THR A 180 1.92 -1.10 -6.61
N GLN A 181 0.68 -0.66 -6.46
CA GLN A 181 0.14 0.52 -7.14
C GLN A 181 -0.46 1.50 -6.10
N SER A 182 0.14 2.68 -5.89
CA SER A 182 1.49 3.11 -6.36
C SER A 182 2.61 2.33 -5.64
N THR A 183 3.80 2.30 -6.25
CA THR A 183 4.96 1.62 -5.64
C THR A 183 5.32 2.21 -4.28
N GLU A 184 6.09 1.46 -3.47
CA GLU A 184 6.57 1.94 -2.17
C GLU A 184 7.51 3.16 -2.29
N LEU A 185 8.08 3.40 -3.47
CA LEU A 185 8.88 4.58 -3.79
C LEU A 185 8.07 5.71 -4.45
N GLY A 186 6.74 5.59 -4.49
CA GLY A 186 5.82 6.64 -4.94
C GLY A 186 5.59 6.72 -6.44
N ALA A 187 6.17 5.84 -7.24
CA ALA A 187 5.95 5.78 -8.68
C ALA A 187 4.65 5.05 -9.04
N ILE A 188 4.15 5.30 -10.23
CA ILE A 188 2.88 4.73 -10.73
C ILE A 188 3.15 3.90 -11.98
N TYR A 189 2.65 2.67 -12.00
CA TYR A 189 2.59 1.89 -13.22
C TYR A 189 1.53 2.45 -14.16
N ILE A 190 1.92 2.77 -15.39
CA ILE A 190 0.96 3.13 -16.44
C ILE A 190 0.34 1.87 -17.05
N PRO A 191 -0.82 1.97 -17.77
CA PRO A 191 -1.50 0.81 -18.34
C PRO A 191 -0.59 -0.08 -19.20
N GLU A 192 0.30 0.51 -20.00
CA GLU A 192 1.21 -0.19 -20.91
C GLU A 192 2.25 -1.02 -20.13
N GLU A 193 2.75 -0.52 -19.00
CA GLU A 193 3.67 -1.26 -18.13
C GLU A 193 2.98 -2.45 -17.45
N ILE A 194 1.74 -2.26 -16.99
CA ILE A 194 0.94 -3.35 -16.39
C ILE A 194 0.64 -4.40 -17.46
N ALA A 195 0.23 -3.99 -18.67
CA ALA A 195 -0.03 -4.89 -19.79
C ALA A 195 1.21 -5.71 -20.18
N ALA A 196 2.40 -5.10 -20.18
CA ALA A 196 3.65 -5.80 -20.45
C ALA A 196 3.95 -6.87 -19.38
N ILE A 197 3.78 -6.55 -18.09
CA ILE A 197 3.95 -7.50 -16.99
C ILE A 197 2.90 -8.61 -17.06
N SER A 198 1.65 -8.28 -17.34
CA SER A 198 0.57 -9.25 -17.50
C SER A 198 0.81 -10.19 -18.68
N GLY A 199 1.23 -9.66 -19.85
CA GLY A 199 1.59 -10.46 -21.01
C GLY A 199 2.77 -11.42 -20.72
N PHE A 200 3.76 -10.94 -19.99
CA PHE A 200 4.88 -11.76 -19.52
C PHE A 200 4.44 -12.88 -18.57
N ALA A 201 3.54 -12.57 -17.63
CA ALA A 201 2.97 -13.53 -16.68
C ALA A 201 2.13 -14.59 -17.42
N LEU A 202 1.20 -14.16 -18.28
CA LEU A 202 0.31 -15.01 -19.04
C LEU A 202 1.05 -16.03 -19.91
N ALA A 203 2.12 -15.59 -20.61
CA ALA A 203 2.96 -16.47 -21.43
C ALA A 203 3.63 -17.59 -20.63
N ARG A 204 3.62 -17.51 -19.28
CA ARG A 204 4.24 -18.47 -18.35
C ARG A 204 3.22 -19.10 -17.39
N GLU A 205 1.93 -18.99 -17.70
CA GLU A 205 0.82 -19.49 -16.87
C GLU A 205 0.83 -18.92 -15.42
N MET A 206 1.35 -17.71 -15.27
CA MET A 206 1.40 -17.00 -14.00
C MET A 206 0.24 -16.01 -13.89
N LEU A 207 -0.13 -15.67 -12.66
CA LEU A 207 -1.18 -14.73 -12.31
C LEU A 207 -0.59 -13.38 -11.94
N LEU A 208 -1.35 -12.30 -12.11
CA LEU A 208 -0.97 -10.95 -11.73
C LEU A 208 -1.81 -10.46 -10.55
N HIS A 209 -1.16 -10.30 -9.41
CA HIS A 209 -1.71 -9.69 -8.20
C HIS A 209 -1.28 -8.22 -8.13
N MET A 210 -2.19 -7.34 -7.72
CA MET A 210 -1.91 -5.93 -7.47
C MET A 210 -2.19 -5.57 -6.01
N ASP A 211 -1.14 -5.20 -5.26
CA ASP A 211 -1.29 -4.47 -4.01
C ASP A 211 -1.69 -3.02 -4.34
N GLY A 212 -2.93 -2.71 -4.09
CA GLY A 212 -3.55 -1.41 -4.35
C GLY A 212 -3.76 -0.58 -3.07
N ALA A 213 -2.87 -0.67 -2.08
CA ALA A 213 -2.96 0.13 -0.85
C ALA A 213 -3.11 1.64 -1.13
N ARG A 214 -2.57 2.11 -2.26
CA ARG A 214 -2.72 3.48 -2.77
C ARG A 214 -3.25 3.51 -4.21
N PHE A 215 -4.08 2.55 -4.58
CA PHE A 215 -4.71 2.45 -5.91
C PHE A 215 -5.47 3.73 -6.28
N ALA A 216 -6.20 4.32 -5.32
CA ALA A 216 -6.90 5.58 -5.53
C ALA A 216 -5.97 6.71 -5.99
N ASN A 217 -4.76 6.82 -5.38
CA ASN A 217 -3.78 7.83 -5.75
C ASN A 217 -3.26 7.63 -7.18
N ALA A 218 -3.04 6.38 -7.59
CA ALA A 218 -2.59 6.07 -8.93
C ALA A 218 -3.67 6.40 -9.98
N VAL A 219 -4.91 5.96 -9.77
CA VAL A 219 -6.04 6.26 -10.67
C VAL A 219 -6.26 7.77 -10.79
N ALA A 220 -6.20 8.48 -9.66
CA ALA A 220 -6.35 9.94 -9.63
C ALA A 220 -5.24 10.68 -10.39
N ALA A 221 -3.99 10.18 -10.30
CA ALA A 221 -2.85 10.77 -11.01
C ALA A 221 -2.88 10.49 -12.52
N LEU A 222 -3.24 9.26 -12.91
CA LEU A 222 -3.37 8.86 -14.31
C LEU A 222 -4.62 9.46 -14.97
N ASN A 223 -5.58 9.93 -14.18
CA ASN A 223 -6.86 10.44 -14.66
C ASN A 223 -7.54 9.48 -15.65
N CYS A 224 -7.59 8.20 -15.31
CA CYS A 224 -8.12 7.13 -16.13
C CYS A 224 -9.26 6.38 -15.42
N ALA A 225 -10.02 5.57 -16.17
CA ALA A 225 -10.98 4.65 -15.57
C ALA A 225 -10.24 3.55 -14.78
N PRO A 226 -10.74 3.09 -13.61
CA PRO A 226 -10.10 2.05 -12.81
C PRO A 226 -9.83 0.75 -13.59
N LYS A 227 -10.72 0.39 -14.52
CA LYS A 227 -10.58 -0.78 -15.39
C LYS A 227 -9.32 -0.74 -16.26
N ALA A 228 -8.92 0.46 -16.73
CA ALA A 228 -7.78 0.64 -17.62
C ALA A 228 -6.43 0.32 -16.98
N VAL A 229 -6.35 0.29 -15.65
CA VAL A 229 -5.14 -0.07 -14.88
C VAL A 229 -5.34 -1.36 -14.05
N THR A 230 -6.38 -2.14 -14.37
CA THR A 230 -6.68 -3.41 -13.69
C THR A 230 -7.00 -4.51 -14.70
N TRP A 231 -8.26 -4.96 -14.77
CA TRP A 231 -8.62 -6.16 -15.52
C TRP A 231 -8.45 -6.01 -17.04
N GLU A 232 -8.65 -4.83 -17.63
CA GLU A 232 -8.43 -4.60 -19.07
C GLU A 232 -6.98 -4.83 -19.49
N VAL A 233 -6.03 -4.60 -18.57
CA VAL A 233 -4.59 -4.83 -18.78
C VAL A 233 -4.08 -6.10 -18.11
N GLY A 234 -5.01 -6.95 -17.63
CA GLY A 234 -4.76 -8.33 -17.22
C GLY A 234 -4.40 -8.54 -15.75
N VAL A 235 -4.73 -7.62 -14.84
CA VAL A 235 -4.70 -7.86 -13.40
C VAL A 235 -5.77 -8.88 -13.04
N ASP A 236 -5.39 -9.95 -12.34
CA ASP A 236 -6.30 -11.03 -11.92
C ASP A 236 -6.99 -10.71 -10.58
N VAL A 237 -6.22 -10.13 -9.65
CA VAL A 237 -6.67 -9.80 -8.29
C VAL A 237 -6.10 -8.45 -7.86
N LEU A 238 -6.98 -7.60 -7.32
CA LEU A 238 -6.62 -6.31 -6.72
C LEU A 238 -6.94 -6.32 -5.22
N CYS A 239 -5.97 -5.94 -4.40
CA CYS A 239 -6.18 -5.56 -3.00
C CYS A 239 -6.41 -4.04 -2.94
N PHE A 240 -7.67 -3.60 -2.95
CA PHE A 240 -8.02 -2.18 -3.03
C PHE A 240 -8.05 -1.52 -1.66
N GLY A 241 -7.14 -0.58 -1.45
CA GLY A 241 -6.96 0.13 -0.18
C GLY A 241 -8.00 1.22 0.08
N GLY A 242 -8.69 1.13 1.21
CA GLY A 242 -9.63 2.15 1.67
C GLY A 242 -9.13 2.95 2.87
N THR A 243 -8.40 2.33 3.76
CA THR A 243 -7.95 2.94 5.02
C THR A 243 -7.10 4.19 4.79
N LYS A 244 -6.12 4.13 3.89
CA LYS A 244 -5.24 5.26 3.56
C LYS A 244 -5.94 6.40 2.82
N ASN A 245 -7.16 6.14 2.33
CA ASN A 245 -7.94 7.08 1.52
C ASN A 245 -9.19 7.64 2.24
N GLY A 246 -9.30 7.45 3.56
CA GLY A 246 -10.35 8.06 4.39
C GLY A 246 -11.30 7.10 5.07
N LEU A 247 -11.03 5.79 5.07
CA LEU A 247 -11.75 4.85 5.92
C LEU A 247 -11.03 4.68 7.27
N GLY A 248 -11.77 4.25 8.30
CA GLY A 248 -11.20 3.91 9.60
C GLY A 248 -10.59 2.52 9.65
N ALA A 249 -11.10 1.61 8.84
CA ALA A 249 -10.61 0.27 8.61
C ALA A 249 -11.32 -0.33 7.39
N GLY A 250 -10.72 -1.32 6.78
CA GLY A 250 -11.35 -2.10 5.70
C GLY A 250 -10.73 -1.87 4.34
N GLU A 251 -10.28 -2.99 3.78
CA GLU A 251 -9.77 -3.11 2.42
C GLU A 251 -10.64 -4.09 1.65
N LEU A 252 -10.56 -4.06 0.32
CA LEU A 252 -11.25 -5.00 -0.54
C LEU A 252 -10.26 -5.92 -1.23
N VAL A 253 -10.60 -7.21 -1.34
CA VAL A 253 -9.98 -8.14 -2.26
C VAL A 253 -10.96 -8.35 -3.42
N ILE A 254 -10.55 -7.96 -4.61
CA ILE A 254 -11.38 -7.99 -5.82
C ILE A 254 -10.79 -8.99 -6.80
N PHE A 255 -11.51 -10.07 -7.07
CA PHE A 255 -11.15 -11.04 -8.09
C PHE A 255 -11.87 -10.69 -9.39
N PHE A 256 -11.12 -10.31 -10.40
CA PHE A 256 -11.68 -10.04 -11.75
C PHE A 256 -11.96 -11.33 -12.54
N LYS A 257 -11.31 -12.44 -12.14
CA LYS A 257 -11.60 -13.80 -12.62
C LYS A 257 -12.27 -14.60 -11.52
N LYS A 258 -13.58 -14.84 -11.63
CA LYS A 258 -14.39 -15.51 -10.59
C LYS A 258 -13.92 -16.93 -10.25
N GLU A 259 -13.35 -17.63 -11.22
CA GLU A 259 -12.78 -18.97 -10.96
C GLU A 259 -11.64 -18.95 -9.94
N LEU A 260 -10.94 -17.81 -9.78
CA LEU A 260 -9.88 -17.65 -8.80
C LEU A 260 -10.41 -17.41 -7.38
N SER A 261 -11.66 -16.94 -7.23
CA SER A 261 -12.25 -16.68 -5.91
C SER A 261 -12.95 -17.89 -5.30
N ARG A 262 -12.97 -19.03 -6.00
CA ARG A 262 -13.68 -20.23 -5.54
C ARG A 262 -13.22 -20.62 -4.12
N GLU A 263 -14.20 -20.75 -3.20
CA GLU A 263 -13.98 -21.11 -1.81
C GLU A 263 -13.17 -20.07 -0.99
N PHE A 264 -13.04 -18.83 -1.48
CA PHE A 264 -12.31 -17.78 -0.76
C PHE A 264 -12.97 -17.41 0.58
N ASP A 265 -14.29 -17.56 0.71
CA ASP A 265 -15.03 -17.39 1.97
C ASP A 265 -14.48 -18.24 3.12
N TYR A 266 -14.04 -19.47 2.82
CA TYR A 266 -13.40 -20.32 3.83
C TYR A 266 -12.05 -19.75 4.28
N ARG A 267 -11.28 -19.15 3.37
CA ARG A 267 -10.03 -18.45 3.72
C ARG A 267 -10.29 -17.22 4.57
N LEU A 268 -11.32 -16.42 4.22
CA LEU A 268 -11.75 -15.28 5.03
C LEU A 268 -12.11 -15.73 6.44
N LYS A 269 -12.90 -16.79 6.56
CA LYS A 269 -13.31 -17.35 7.87
C LYS A 269 -12.10 -17.86 8.65
N GLN A 270 -11.23 -18.63 8.01
CA GLN A 270 -10.03 -19.18 8.62
C GLN A 270 -9.05 -18.08 9.04
N GLY A 271 -8.89 -17.03 8.22
CA GLY A 271 -8.06 -15.86 8.50
C GLY A 271 -8.67 -14.86 9.49
N GLY A 272 -9.87 -15.15 10.05
CA GLY A 272 -10.56 -14.27 11.00
C GLY A 272 -11.11 -12.98 10.36
N GLN A 273 -11.22 -12.93 9.03
CA GLN A 273 -11.65 -11.72 8.30
C GLN A 273 -13.17 -11.69 8.01
N LEU A 274 -13.87 -12.81 8.14
CA LEU A 274 -15.32 -12.83 7.99
C LEU A 274 -15.99 -12.25 9.25
N GLY A 275 -16.17 -10.95 9.26
CA GLY A 275 -16.71 -10.20 10.41
C GLY A 275 -18.21 -10.45 10.64
N SER A 276 -18.62 -10.71 11.88
CA SER A 276 -20.04 -10.92 12.22
C SER A 276 -20.92 -9.69 11.95
N LYS A 277 -20.37 -8.50 12.10
CA LYS A 277 -21.02 -7.22 11.75
C LYS A 277 -20.33 -6.60 10.55
N MET A 278 -20.27 -7.33 9.44
CA MET A 278 -19.56 -6.93 8.20
C MET A 278 -19.99 -5.56 7.70
N ARG A 279 -21.25 -5.18 7.92
CA ARG A 279 -21.77 -3.86 7.53
C ARG A 279 -20.92 -2.68 8.01
N PHE A 280 -20.21 -2.80 9.14
CA PHE A 280 -19.37 -1.72 9.66
C PHE A 280 -18.03 -1.60 8.94
N LEU A 281 -17.57 -2.66 8.27
CA LEU A 281 -16.47 -2.57 7.32
C LEU A 281 -16.97 -2.13 5.93
N ALA A 282 -18.18 -2.56 5.53
CA ALA A 282 -18.72 -2.29 4.21
C ALA A 282 -19.31 -0.88 4.07
N ALA A 283 -20.18 -0.44 4.98
CA ALA A 283 -20.93 0.80 4.82
C ALA A 283 -20.04 2.05 4.56
N PRO A 284 -18.89 2.23 5.21
CA PRO A 284 -18.00 3.37 4.92
C PRO A 284 -17.56 3.45 3.47
N TRP A 285 -17.40 2.31 2.79
CA TRP A 285 -17.08 2.26 1.36
C TRP A 285 -18.14 2.91 0.48
N LEU A 286 -19.44 2.82 0.83
CA LEU A 286 -20.47 3.52 0.08
C LEU A 286 -20.27 5.04 0.13
N GLY A 287 -19.89 5.57 1.30
CA GLY A 287 -19.55 6.98 1.42
C GLY A 287 -18.36 7.36 0.56
N LEU A 288 -17.32 6.55 0.60
CA LEU A 288 -16.09 6.78 -0.13
C LEU A 288 -16.29 6.67 -1.67
N LEU A 289 -17.10 5.71 -2.14
CA LEU A 289 -17.38 5.49 -3.56
C LEU A 289 -18.47 6.41 -4.14
N THR A 290 -19.30 7.03 -3.29
CA THR A 290 -20.37 7.94 -3.74
C THR A 290 -19.77 9.29 -4.17
N ASN A 291 -20.21 9.79 -5.35
CA ASN A 291 -19.75 11.06 -5.90
C ASN A 291 -18.22 11.17 -5.99
N ASP A 292 -17.53 10.06 -6.24
CA ASP A 292 -16.08 9.99 -6.43
C ASP A 292 -15.26 10.58 -5.28
N VAL A 293 -15.74 10.46 -4.03
CA VAL A 293 -15.03 10.92 -2.83
C VAL A 293 -13.62 10.33 -2.77
N TRP A 294 -13.49 9.04 -3.08
CA TRP A 294 -12.21 8.33 -3.10
C TRP A 294 -11.19 8.95 -4.07
N LEU A 295 -11.63 9.42 -5.24
CA LEU A 295 -10.77 10.12 -6.21
C LEU A 295 -10.45 11.53 -5.74
N ARG A 296 -11.43 12.27 -5.18
CA ARG A 296 -11.19 13.62 -4.64
C ARG A 296 -10.19 13.61 -3.49
N ASN A 297 -10.30 12.65 -2.58
CA ASN A 297 -9.35 12.46 -1.48
C ASN A 297 -7.94 12.18 -2.01
N ALA A 298 -7.82 11.28 -2.97
CA ALA A 298 -6.56 10.92 -3.59
C ALA A 298 -5.95 12.09 -4.39
N GLN A 299 -6.75 12.81 -5.18
CA GLN A 299 -6.31 14.00 -5.91
C GLN A 299 -5.80 15.08 -4.96
N HIS A 300 -6.49 15.28 -3.82
CA HIS A 300 -6.06 16.24 -2.81
C HIS A 300 -4.70 15.84 -2.23
N ALA A 301 -4.53 14.59 -1.81
CA ALA A 301 -3.28 14.07 -1.26
C ALA A 301 -2.11 14.18 -2.26
N ASN A 302 -2.36 13.84 -3.54
CA ASN A 302 -1.35 13.95 -4.60
C ASN A 302 -0.94 15.41 -4.86
N ARG A 303 -1.91 16.34 -4.92
CA ARG A 303 -1.61 17.79 -5.06
C ARG A 303 -0.80 18.31 -3.88
N ALA A 304 -1.16 17.93 -2.65
CA ALA A 304 -0.43 18.31 -1.45
C ALA A 304 1.03 17.83 -1.49
N ALA A 305 1.27 16.58 -1.90
CA ALA A 305 2.61 16.04 -2.06
C ALA A 305 3.43 16.77 -3.13
N SER A 306 2.81 17.01 -4.29
CA SER A 306 3.46 17.76 -5.38
C SER A 306 3.81 19.20 -4.96
N GLN A 307 2.91 19.90 -4.26
CA GLN A 307 3.13 21.23 -3.72
C GLN A 307 4.27 21.24 -2.69
N LEU A 308 4.26 20.29 -1.75
CA LEU A 308 5.28 20.15 -0.71
C LEU A 308 6.66 19.88 -1.34
N ALA A 309 6.75 18.94 -2.27
CA ALA A 309 8.00 18.61 -2.97
C ALA A 309 8.56 19.82 -3.74
N ASN A 310 7.69 20.55 -4.45
CA ASN A 310 8.12 21.75 -5.18
C ASN A 310 8.67 22.81 -4.21
N ARG A 311 8.00 23.06 -3.09
CA ARG A 311 8.46 24.03 -2.09
C ARG A 311 9.77 23.60 -1.41
N LEU A 312 9.92 22.32 -1.05
CA LEU A 312 11.18 21.78 -0.53
C LEU A 312 12.34 22.03 -1.50
N LYS A 313 12.13 21.75 -2.79
CA LYS A 313 13.13 21.94 -3.84
C LYS A 313 13.45 23.42 -4.09
N THR A 314 12.44 24.28 -4.20
CA THR A 314 12.63 25.67 -4.64
C THR A 314 12.97 26.63 -3.51
N GLU A 315 12.35 26.49 -2.34
CA GLU A 315 12.51 27.38 -1.20
C GLU A 315 13.65 26.91 -0.27
N ALA A 316 13.69 25.60 0.06
CA ALA A 316 14.67 25.04 1.00
C ALA A 316 15.91 24.44 0.33
N LYS A 317 15.96 24.32 -1.00
CA LYS A 317 17.02 23.68 -1.79
C LYS A 317 17.28 22.21 -1.39
N ILE A 318 16.25 21.53 -0.92
CA ILE A 318 16.29 20.13 -0.54
C ILE A 318 16.13 19.25 -1.78
N ASP A 319 16.95 18.23 -1.92
CA ASP A 319 16.97 17.30 -3.05
C ASP A 319 15.82 16.29 -2.94
N ILE A 320 15.00 16.21 -3.98
CA ILE A 320 13.92 15.21 -4.12
C ILE A 320 14.48 14.00 -4.85
N VAL A 321 14.45 12.84 -4.20
CA VAL A 321 15.18 11.64 -4.64
C VAL A 321 14.41 10.82 -5.68
N PHE A 322 13.08 10.70 -5.54
CA PHE A 322 12.24 9.97 -6.47
C PHE A 322 11.17 10.87 -7.09
N PRO A 323 10.63 10.50 -8.28
CA PRO A 323 9.49 11.20 -8.87
C PRO A 323 8.28 11.24 -7.89
N VAL A 324 7.62 12.40 -7.81
CA VAL A 324 6.42 12.56 -6.98
C VAL A 324 5.20 12.37 -7.88
N GLU A 325 4.84 11.11 -8.11
CA GLU A 325 3.72 10.74 -8.98
C GLU A 325 2.42 10.46 -8.20
N ALA A 326 2.55 10.15 -6.89
CA ALA A 326 1.45 9.93 -5.96
C ALA A 326 1.56 10.86 -4.74
N ASN A 327 1.14 10.41 -3.56
CA ASN A 327 1.08 11.19 -2.34
C ASN A 327 2.32 11.12 -1.43
N GLY A 328 3.40 10.47 -1.88
CA GLY A 328 4.67 10.34 -1.15
C GLY A 328 5.74 11.29 -1.69
N VAL A 329 6.49 11.93 -0.77
CA VAL A 329 7.65 12.78 -1.09
C VAL A 329 8.88 12.19 -0.44
N PHE A 330 9.88 11.84 -1.24
CA PHE A 330 11.15 11.27 -0.80
C PHE A 330 12.27 12.28 -1.06
N PHE A 331 13.02 12.63 -0.02
CA PHE A 331 13.96 13.72 -0.07
C PHE A 331 15.18 13.47 0.82
N ARG A 332 16.31 14.12 0.50
CA ARG A 332 17.51 14.05 1.34
C ARG A 332 17.48 15.12 2.41
N MET A 333 17.82 14.74 3.63
CA MET A 333 17.94 15.62 4.77
C MET A 333 19.04 15.13 5.71
N ASN A 334 19.80 16.05 6.30
CA ASN A 334 20.73 15.67 7.35
C ASN A 334 19.98 15.32 8.65
N GLU A 335 20.61 14.52 9.48
CA GLU A 335 20.01 13.99 10.71
C GLU A 335 19.75 15.09 11.76
N GLU A 336 20.52 16.17 11.74
CA GLU A 336 20.36 17.30 12.64
C GLU A 336 19.06 18.05 12.37
N LEU A 337 18.81 18.41 11.11
CA LEU A 337 17.56 19.06 10.68
C LEU A 337 16.34 18.16 10.95
N ALA A 338 16.46 16.85 10.67
CA ALA A 338 15.39 15.90 10.96
C ALA A 338 15.07 15.85 12.46
N ARG A 339 16.09 15.75 13.33
CA ARG A 339 15.92 15.76 14.79
C ARG A 339 15.24 17.05 15.28
N ASP A 340 15.64 18.20 14.73
CA ASP A 340 15.13 19.50 15.18
C ASP A 340 13.68 19.72 14.71
N LEU A 341 13.31 19.23 13.54
CA LEU A 341 11.92 19.16 13.08
C LEU A 341 11.07 18.23 13.97
N HIS A 342 11.59 17.06 14.34
CA HIS A 342 10.92 16.18 15.31
C HIS A 342 10.72 16.84 16.68
N ALA A 343 11.70 17.63 17.15
CA ALA A 343 11.58 18.38 18.39
C ALA A 343 10.47 19.47 18.33
N ARG A 344 10.12 19.96 17.14
CA ARG A 344 8.98 20.86 16.90
C ARG A 344 7.63 20.14 16.74
N GLY A 345 7.61 18.80 16.82
CA GLY A 345 6.40 17.99 16.76
C GLY A 345 6.07 17.46 15.37
N TRP A 346 6.95 17.60 14.38
CA TRP A 346 6.79 16.97 13.07
C TRP A 346 7.15 15.50 13.15
N HIS A 347 6.28 14.62 12.58
CA HIS A 347 6.49 13.18 12.55
C HIS A 347 6.63 12.69 11.10
N PHE A 348 7.78 12.09 10.80
CA PHE A 348 8.11 11.46 9.52
C PHE A 348 9.25 10.47 9.72
N TYR A 349 9.55 9.62 8.74
CA TYR A 349 10.54 8.56 8.89
C TYR A 349 11.73 8.74 7.93
N LYS A 350 12.91 8.33 8.40
CA LYS A 350 14.01 7.97 7.51
C LYS A 350 13.61 6.68 6.81
N PHE A 351 13.55 6.70 5.48
CA PHE A 351 13.03 5.60 4.68
C PHE A 351 14.14 4.74 4.08
N ILE A 352 15.22 5.39 3.58
CA ILE A 352 16.42 4.71 3.08
C ILE A 352 17.64 5.32 3.75
N GLU A 353 18.52 4.46 4.30
CA GLU A 353 19.78 4.92 4.87
C GLU A 353 20.71 5.45 3.76
N PRO A 354 21.58 6.42 4.03
CA PRO A 354 21.75 7.07 5.34
C PRO A 354 20.87 8.30 5.56
N ASP A 355 20.26 8.90 4.54
CA ASP A 355 19.76 10.28 4.59
C ASP A 355 18.45 10.53 3.82
N VAL A 356 17.80 9.48 3.30
CA VAL A 356 16.52 9.63 2.57
C VAL A 356 15.35 9.50 3.52
N TYR A 357 14.57 10.56 3.65
CA TYR A 357 13.36 10.65 4.45
C TYR A 357 12.11 10.63 3.56
N ARG A 358 10.97 10.25 4.14
CA ARG A 358 9.67 10.21 3.46
C ARG A 358 8.64 11.03 4.20
N LEU A 359 7.92 11.89 3.47
CA LEU A 359 6.68 12.53 3.91
C LEU A 359 5.51 11.94 3.12
N MET A 360 4.45 11.56 3.83
CA MET A 360 3.22 11.05 3.22
C MET A 360 2.10 12.07 3.41
N CYS A 361 1.53 12.56 2.32
CA CYS A 361 0.36 13.42 2.36
C CYS A 361 -0.91 12.57 2.39
N SER A 362 -1.79 12.83 3.36
CA SER A 362 -3.11 12.20 3.46
C SER A 362 -4.19 13.08 2.83
N TRP A 363 -5.40 12.54 2.74
CA TRP A 363 -6.59 13.28 2.31
C TRP A 363 -6.93 14.50 3.20
N SER A 364 -6.39 14.56 4.42
CA SER A 364 -6.68 15.62 5.39
C SER A 364 -5.58 16.69 5.52
N VAL A 365 -4.47 16.56 4.79
CA VAL A 365 -3.40 17.57 4.80
C VAL A 365 -3.91 18.89 4.24
N THR A 366 -3.64 20.00 4.96
CA THR A 366 -4.07 21.35 4.55
C THR A 366 -2.90 22.17 3.99
N ASP A 367 -3.19 23.22 3.23
CA ASP A 367 -2.19 24.21 2.80
C ASP A 367 -1.49 24.87 3.99
N GLN A 368 -2.21 25.06 5.12
CA GLN A 368 -1.63 25.58 6.35
C GLN A 368 -0.59 24.61 6.93
N THR A 369 -0.89 23.31 6.97
CA THR A 369 0.07 22.27 7.42
C THR A 369 1.36 22.30 6.62
N ILE A 370 1.25 22.43 5.29
CA ILE A 370 2.41 22.55 4.41
C ILE A 370 3.18 23.85 4.68
N SER A 371 2.46 24.98 4.88
CA SER A 371 3.08 26.26 5.13
C SER A 371 3.83 26.30 6.47
N ASP A 372 3.25 25.70 7.52
CA ASP A 372 3.87 25.59 8.84
C ASP A 372 5.14 24.71 8.79
N PHE A 373 5.07 23.58 8.07
CA PHE A 373 6.24 22.73 7.86
C PHE A 373 7.38 23.47 7.16
N MET A 374 7.06 24.17 6.07
CA MET A 374 8.06 24.93 5.32
C MET A 374 8.65 26.10 6.11
N ALA A 375 7.84 26.74 6.97
CA ALA A 375 8.34 27.81 7.86
C ALA A 375 9.34 27.24 8.87
N ASP A 376 9.06 26.07 9.44
CA ASP A 376 9.98 25.40 10.36
C ASP A 376 11.25 24.92 9.65
N VAL A 377 11.13 24.37 8.44
CA VAL A 377 12.30 24.01 7.61
C VAL A 377 13.17 25.24 7.34
N ALA A 378 12.56 26.36 6.93
CA ALA A 378 13.30 27.60 6.65
C ALA A 378 13.99 28.19 7.89
N ALA A 379 13.39 28.04 9.06
CA ALA A 379 13.95 28.52 10.33
C ALA A 379 15.12 27.66 10.85
N LEU A 380 15.24 26.40 10.40
CA LEU A 380 16.24 25.44 10.85
C LEU A 380 17.31 25.13 9.80
N ASN A 381 17.04 25.37 8.54
CA ASN A 381 17.95 25.10 7.42
C ASN A 381 18.86 26.30 7.18
N HIS A 382 19.98 26.36 7.91
CA HIS A 382 20.96 27.46 7.87
C HIS A 382 22.13 27.14 6.94
#